data_2879a0ac292f11929181b907af968035
#
_entry.id   2879a0ac292f11929181b907af968035
#
_cell.length_a   1.000
_cell.length_b   1.000
_cell.length_c   1.000
_cell.angle_alpha   90.00
_cell.angle_beta   90.00
_cell.angle_gamma   90.00
#
_symmetry.space_group_name_H-M   'P 1'
#
loop_
_entity.id
_entity.type
_entity.pdbx_description
1 polymer ?
#
loop_
_entity_poly.entity_id
_entity_poly.type
_entity_poly.pdbx_seq_one_letter_code
_entity_poly.pdbx_strand_id
1 'polypeptide(L)'
;MRRRVCRALMLGVLLASLAPAETWAQDKSADKPADQMDVLREKARADKKLLVSEALALTEGEAKAFWPVYNAYQSDMISHYDKLLAGIDRFAASYDSMTDATATKLLNDYLSLEAQHVAILKSYVPRFEKVLPAKKVARLYQVENKIRALVNYELARQIPLVK
;
A
#
# COMPACT_ATOMS: atom_id res chain seq x y z
N MET A 1 -49.21 -11.51 18.75
CA MET A 1 -49.87 -12.73 19.29
C MET A 1 -48.80 -13.78 19.47
N ARG A 2 -48.35 -14.04 20.71
CA ARG A 2 -48.75 -15.15 21.62
C ARG A 2 -48.60 -16.51 20.90
N ARG A 3 -47.94 -17.52 21.35
CA ARG A 3 -47.49 -18.11 22.63
C ARG A 3 -46.83 -19.48 22.29
N ARG A 4 -45.84 -19.86 22.96
CA ARG A 4 -45.62 -20.82 24.08
C ARG A 4 -45.34 -22.27 23.63
N VAL A 5 -44.14 -22.73 24.00
CA VAL A 5 -43.81 -23.69 25.07
C VAL A 5 -44.13 -25.16 24.75
N CYS A 6 -43.13 -26.01 24.79
CA CYS A 6 -43.20 -27.24 25.60
C CYS A 6 -41.81 -27.80 25.91
N ARG A 7 -41.61 -28.03 27.18
CA ARG A 7 -40.57 -28.79 27.85
C ARG A 7 -40.77 -30.27 27.63
N ALA A 8 -39.67 -31.05 27.54
CA ALA A 8 -39.63 -32.40 28.07
C ALA A 8 -38.22 -32.76 28.50
N LEU A 9 -38.12 -33.10 29.76
CA LEU A 9 -37.00 -33.76 30.46
C LEU A 9 -36.84 -35.19 29.93
N MET A 10 -35.61 -35.69 29.89
CA MET A 10 -35.28 -37.05 30.40
C MET A 10 -33.80 -37.11 30.78
N LEU A 11 -33.61 -37.66 31.98
CA LEU A 11 -32.38 -38.05 32.66
C LEU A 11 -31.60 -39.14 31.87
N GLY A 12 -30.30 -39.17 32.09
CA GLY A 12 -29.59 -40.45 31.96
C GLY A 12 -28.09 -40.36 31.85
N VAL A 13 -27.41 -40.60 32.98
CA VAL A 13 -26.16 -41.35 33.15
C VAL A 13 -24.82 -40.64 32.92
N LEU A 14 -24.17 -40.40 34.05
CA LEU A 14 -22.74 -40.20 34.24
C LEU A 14 -21.90 -41.33 33.63
N LEU A 15 -20.91 -40.95 32.82
CA LEU A 15 -19.63 -41.70 32.74
C LEU A 15 -18.50 -40.67 32.65
N ALA A 16 -17.79 -40.56 33.74
CA ALA A 16 -16.56 -39.79 33.84
C ALA A 16 -15.47 -40.50 33.06
N SER A 17 -15.06 -39.92 31.94
CA SER A 17 -13.78 -40.22 31.31
C SER A 17 -12.90 -39.00 31.48
N LEU A 18 -11.89 -39.10 32.38
CA LEU A 18 -10.76 -38.18 32.44
C LEU A 18 -10.01 -38.29 31.10
N ALA A 19 -10.25 -37.34 30.21
CA ALA A 19 -9.34 -37.02 29.13
C ALA A 19 -8.36 -35.98 29.65
N PRO A 20 -7.03 -36.11 29.41
CA PRO A 20 -6.10 -35.05 29.76
C PRO A 20 -6.47 -33.77 28.97
N ALA A 21 -6.60 -32.67 29.67
CA ALA A 21 -6.71 -31.36 29.05
C ALA A 21 -5.40 -31.11 28.28
N GLU A 22 -5.41 -31.40 26.99
CA GLU A 22 -4.42 -30.84 26.08
C GLU A 22 -4.64 -29.32 26.11
N THR A 23 -3.81 -28.67 26.88
CA THR A 23 -3.62 -27.22 26.83
C THR A 23 -3.13 -26.92 25.40
N TRP A 24 -4.06 -26.58 24.53
CA TRP A 24 -3.73 -25.87 23.33
C TRP A 24 -3.11 -24.56 23.79
N ALA A 25 -1.79 -24.55 23.91
CA ALA A 25 -1.01 -23.33 24.01
C ALA A 25 -1.30 -22.57 22.73
N GLN A 26 -2.29 -21.70 22.82
CA GLN A 26 -2.61 -20.73 21.78
C GLN A 26 -1.39 -19.84 21.70
N ASP A 27 -0.54 -20.13 20.70
CA ASP A 27 0.61 -19.31 20.36
C ASP A 27 0.09 -17.90 20.07
N LYS A 28 0.20 -17.03 21.07
CA LYS A 28 -0.18 -15.61 21.01
C LYS A 28 0.90 -14.78 20.34
N SER A 29 1.63 -15.33 19.40
CA SER A 29 2.35 -14.60 18.35
C SER A 29 1.46 -14.43 17.12
N ALA A 30 0.17 -14.09 17.32
CA ALA A 30 -0.62 -13.55 16.24
C ALA A 30 -0.01 -12.20 15.88
N ASP A 31 0.74 -12.19 14.77
CA ASP A 31 1.32 -11.02 14.13
C ASP A 31 0.36 -9.84 14.24
N LYS A 32 0.83 -8.77 14.89
CA LYS A 32 0.05 -7.54 14.98
C LYS A 32 -0.30 -7.11 13.55
N PRO A 33 -1.51 -6.57 13.27
CA PRO A 33 -1.88 -6.12 11.93
C PRO A 33 -0.84 -5.18 11.28
N ALA A 34 -0.09 -4.41 12.09
CA ALA A 34 1.04 -3.61 11.65
C ALA A 34 2.17 -4.46 11.04
N ASP A 35 2.53 -5.57 11.68
CA ASP A 35 3.62 -6.44 11.21
C ASP A 35 3.25 -7.09 9.87
N GLN A 36 1.99 -7.46 9.67
CA GLN A 36 1.49 -8.01 8.39
C GLN A 36 1.55 -6.97 7.27
N MET A 37 1.20 -5.73 7.55
CA MET A 37 1.28 -4.63 6.57
C MET A 37 2.72 -4.33 6.17
N ASP A 38 3.67 -4.41 7.09
CA ASP A 38 5.07 -4.20 6.78
C ASP A 38 5.66 -5.34 5.94
N VAL A 39 5.27 -6.59 6.22
CA VAL A 39 5.62 -7.75 5.36
C VAL A 39 5.07 -7.58 3.95
N LEU A 40 3.82 -7.14 3.80
CA LEU A 40 3.22 -6.87 2.47
C LEU A 40 3.92 -5.73 1.73
N ARG A 41 4.31 -4.67 2.43
CA ARG A 41 5.08 -3.54 1.85
C ARG A 41 6.46 -3.99 1.36
N GLU A 42 7.17 -4.79 2.16
CA GLU A 42 8.48 -5.34 1.77
C GLU A 42 8.37 -6.27 0.56
N LYS A 43 7.36 -7.13 0.52
CA LYS A 43 7.08 -7.97 -0.65
C LYS A 43 6.80 -7.13 -1.90
N ALA A 44 5.93 -6.13 -1.81
CA ALA A 44 5.64 -5.24 -2.93
C ALA A 44 6.89 -4.50 -3.43
N ARG A 45 7.79 -4.09 -2.52
CA ARG A 45 9.08 -3.49 -2.87
C ARG A 45 9.99 -4.48 -3.60
N ALA A 46 10.05 -5.73 -3.13
CA ALA A 46 10.87 -6.77 -3.75
C ALA A 46 10.35 -7.11 -5.16
N ASP A 47 9.04 -7.29 -5.32
CA ASP A 47 8.39 -7.57 -6.61
C ASP A 47 8.63 -6.41 -7.59
N LYS A 48 8.54 -5.17 -7.12
CA LYS A 48 8.83 -3.98 -7.93
C LYS A 48 10.29 -3.92 -8.39
N LYS A 49 11.25 -4.24 -7.50
CA LYS A 49 12.67 -4.30 -7.86
C LYS A 49 12.95 -5.38 -8.91
N LEU A 50 12.29 -6.53 -8.81
CA LEU A 50 12.40 -7.60 -9.79
C LEU A 50 11.92 -7.13 -11.16
N LEU A 51 10.73 -6.53 -11.25
CA LEU A 51 10.19 -5.96 -12.48
C LEU A 51 11.13 -4.92 -13.11
N VAL A 52 11.70 -4.04 -12.32
CA VAL A 52 12.65 -3.02 -12.79
C VAL A 52 13.95 -3.67 -13.28
N SER A 53 14.47 -4.65 -12.55
CA SER A 53 15.68 -5.39 -12.94
C SER A 53 15.52 -6.07 -14.29
N GLU A 54 14.42 -6.81 -14.48
CA GLU A 54 14.11 -7.49 -15.73
C GLU A 54 13.91 -6.50 -16.89
N ALA A 55 13.16 -5.43 -16.65
CA ALA A 55 12.87 -4.43 -17.68
C ALA A 55 14.15 -3.70 -18.18
N LEU A 56 15.08 -3.43 -17.27
CA LEU A 56 16.30 -2.67 -17.61
C LEU A 56 17.44 -3.55 -18.13
N ALA A 57 17.40 -4.86 -17.91
CA ALA A 57 18.47 -5.80 -18.26
C ALA A 57 19.86 -5.21 -17.88
N LEU A 58 20.01 -4.89 -16.57
CA LEU A 58 21.22 -4.24 -16.05
C LEU A 58 22.42 -5.19 -16.13
N THR A 59 23.57 -4.68 -16.55
CA THR A 59 24.83 -5.37 -16.31
C THR A 59 25.18 -5.30 -14.82
N GLU A 60 26.10 -6.13 -14.35
CA GLU A 60 26.55 -6.14 -12.96
C GLU A 60 27.08 -4.77 -12.51
N GLY A 61 27.90 -4.13 -13.36
CA GLY A 61 28.41 -2.80 -13.09
C GLY A 61 27.33 -1.72 -13.02
N GLU A 62 26.38 -1.74 -13.96
CA GLU A 62 25.22 -0.83 -13.92
C GLU A 62 24.36 -1.06 -12.66
N ALA A 63 24.09 -2.32 -12.30
CA ALA A 63 23.29 -2.66 -11.13
C ALA A 63 23.90 -2.12 -9.85
N LYS A 64 25.22 -2.28 -9.67
CA LYS A 64 25.95 -1.77 -8.50
C LYS A 64 25.81 -0.25 -8.34
N ALA A 65 25.86 0.50 -9.43
CA ALA A 65 25.73 1.96 -9.41
C ALA A 65 24.27 2.42 -9.34
N PHE A 66 23.35 1.69 -9.96
CA PHE A 66 21.94 2.03 -10.09
C PHE A 66 21.15 1.90 -8.77
N TRP A 67 21.29 0.76 -8.07
CA TRP A 67 20.43 0.47 -6.91
C TRP A 67 20.52 1.49 -5.78
N PRO A 68 21.66 2.07 -5.42
CA PRO A 68 21.72 3.15 -4.44
C PRO A 68 20.86 4.36 -4.83
N VAL A 69 20.93 4.77 -6.09
CA VAL A 69 20.14 5.90 -6.63
C VAL A 69 18.65 5.56 -6.65
N TYR A 70 18.33 4.35 -7.09
CA TYR A 70 16.94 3.88 -7.15
C TYR A 70 16.31 3.77 -5.75
N ASN A 71 17.05 3.27 -4.76
CA ASN A 71 16.57 3.20 -3.39
C ASN A 71 16.26 4.59 -2.81
N ALA A 72 17.13 5.58 -3.07
CA ALA A 72 16.88 6.97 -2.67
C ALA A 72 15.63 7.55 -3.37
N TYR A 73 15.48 7.30 -4.68
CA TYR A 73 14.28 7.66 -5.43
C TYR A 73 13.01 7.03 -4.82
N GLN A 74 13.05 5.73 -4.50
CA GLN A 74 11.90 5.06 -3.88
C GLN A 74 11.57 5.62 -2.49
N SER A 75 12.56 6.02 -1.70
CA SER A 75 12.33 6.66 -0.40
C SER A 75 11.56 7.98 -0.54
N ASP A 76 11.98 8.83 -1.50
CA ASP A 76 11.29 10.10 -1.75
C ASP A 76 9.87 9.87 -2.29
N MET A 77 9.68 8.85 -3.16
CA MET A 77 8.37 8.48 -3.67
C MET A 77 7.44 7.93 -2.58
N ILE A 78 7.95 7.12 -1.65
CA ILE A 78 7.17 6.63 -0.49
C ILE A 78 6.69 7.81 0.35
N SER A 79 7.59 8.75 0.70
CA SER A 79 7.22 9.96 1.44
C SER A 79 6.15 10.81 0.72
N HIS A 80 6.20 10.86 -0.62
CA HIS A 80 5.19 11.50 -1.44
C HIS A 80 3.85 10.76 -1.36
N TYR A 81 3.84 9.43 -1.51
CA TYR A 81 2.61 8.62 -1.42
C TYR A 81 1.97 8.66 -0.03
N ASP A 82 2.75 8.72 1.04
CA ASP A 82 2.22 8.89 2.41
C ASP A 82 1.42 10.20 2.53
N LYS A 83 1.90 11.28 1.90
CA LYS A 83 1.15 12.56 1.86
C LYS A 83 -0.13 12.45 1.04
N LEU A 84 -0.09 11.71 -0.09
CA LEU A 84 -1.28 11.46 -0.91
C LEU A 84 -2.33 10.69 -0.13
N LEU A 85 -1.95 9.61 0.56
CA LEU A 85 -2.84 8.83 1.41
C LEU A 85 -3.46 9.67 2.52
N ALA A 86 -2.65 10.49 3.21
CA ALA A 86 -3.17 11.45 4.19
C ALA A 86 -4.14 12.49 3.58
N GLY A 87 -3.98 12.83 2.31
CA GLY A 87 -4.93 13.65 1.55
C GLY A 87 -6.27 12.94 1.34
N ILE A 88 -6.22 11.65 0.95
CA ILE A 88 -7.40 10.80 0.78
C ILE A 88 -8.15 10.63 2.10
N ASP A 89 -7.44 10.41 3.20
CA ASP A 89 -8.05 10.31 4.54
C ASP A 89 -8.77 11.60 4.94
N ARG A 90 -8.18 12.77 4.66
CA ARG A 90 -8.85 14.07 4.88
C ARG A 90 -10.09 14.25 4.01
N PHE A 91 -10.03 13.82 2.76
CA PHE A 91 -11.20 13.81 1.88
C PHE A 91 -12.31 12.92 2.45
N ALA A 92 -12.00 11.68 2.84
CA ALA A 92 -12.95 10.75 3.41
C ALA A 92 -13.60 11.29 4.70
N ALA A 93 -12.81 11.90 5.59
CA ALA A 93 -13.29 12.48 6.83
C ALA A 93 -14.24 13.67 6.63
N SER A 94 -14.11 14.40 5.53
CA SER A 94 -14.96 15.57 5.22
C SER A 94 -16.09 15.27 4.24
N TYR A 95 -16.19 14.03 3.74
CA TYR A 95 -17.05 13.69 2.60
C TYR A 95 -18.53 14.05 2.80
N ASP A 96 -19.11 13.73 3.97
CA ASP A 96 -20.52 13.98 4.27
C ASP A 96 -20.81 15.45 4.65
N SER A 97 -19.79 16.20 5.06
CA SER A 97 -19.89 17.61 5.47
C SER A 97 -19.08 18.55 4.55
N MET A 98 -18.89 18.15 3.29
CA MET A 98 -18.08 18.90 2.33
C MET A 98 -18.66 20.29 2.10
N THR A 99 -17.82 21.32 2.22
CA THR A 99 -18.13 22.70 1.86
C THR A 99 -17.26 23.12 0.67
N ASP A 100 -17.67 24.18 -0.06
CA ASP A 100 -16.89 24.72 -1.17
C ASP A 100 -15.46 25.11 -0.74
N ALA A 101 -15.32 25.67 0.46
CA ALA A 101 -14.01 26.03 1.01
C ALA A 101 -13.14 24.79 1.27
N THR A 102 -13.72 23.71 1.82
CA THR A 102 -13.02 22.44 2.05
C THR A 102 -12.67 21.78 0.72
N ALA A 103 -13.58 21.75 -0.24
CA ALA A 103 -13.35 21.19 -1.57
C ALA A 103 -12.22 21.94 -2.29
N THR A 104 -12.24 23.28 -2.27
CA THR A 104 -11.18 24.12 -2.85
C THR A 104 -9.82 23.82 -2.21
N LYS A 105 -9.77 23.72 -0.88
CA LYS A 105 -8.53 23.39 -0.18
C LYS A 105 -8.00 22.02 -0.58
N LEU A 106 -8.83 20.99 -0.58
CA LEU A 106 -8.44 19.61 -0.94
C LEU A 106 -7.96 19.53 -2.40
N LEU A 107 -8.61 20.25 -3.32
CA LEU A 107 -8.19 20.34 -4.71
C LEU A 107 -6.79 20.97 -4.83
N ASN A 108 -6.55 22.08 -4.14
CA ASN A 108 -5.24 22.75 -4.17
C ASN A 108 -4.15 21.89 -3.53
N ASP A 109 -4.45 21.20 -2.42
CA ASP A 109 -3.55 20.23 -1.78
C ASP A 109 -3.19 19.11 -2.76
N TYR A 110 -4.17 18.54 -3.46
CA TYR A 110 -3.96 17.50 -4.48
C TYR A 110 -3.09 17.98 -5.64
N LEU A 111 -3.39 19.16 -6.22
CA LEU A 111 -2.60 19.72 -7.32
C LEU A 111 -1.16 20.03 -6.90
N SER A 112 -0.96 20.45 -5.65
CA SER A 112 0.38 20.62 -5.08
C SER A 112 1.15 19.29 -4.99
N LEU A 113 0.48 18.21 -4.61
CA LEU A 113 1.07 16.87 -4.59
C LEU A 113 1.45 16.39 -5.99
N GLU A 114 0.61 16.62 -7.01
CA GLU A 114 0.95 16.28 -8.40
C GLU A 114 2.18 17.07 -8.88
N ALA A 115 2.29 18.34 -8.53
CA ALA A 115 3.48 19.14 -8.83
C ALA A 115 4.74 18.62 -8.13
N GLN A 116 4.63 18.21 -6.84
CA GLN A 116 5.73 17.57 -6.11
C GLN A 116 6.16 16.26 -6.75
N HIS A 117 5.22 15.43 -7.20
CA HIS A 117 5.53 14.20 -7.92
C HIS A 117 6.42 14.47 -9.14
N VAL A 118 6.00 15.42 -9.98
CA VAL A 118 6.78 15.80 -11.19
C VAL A 118 8.15 16.36 -10.80
N ALA A 119 8.25 17.13 -9.72
CA ALA A 119 9.52 17.67 -9.24
C ALA A 119 10.48 16.55 -8.79
N ILE A 120 9.99 15.53 -8.06
CA ILE A 120 10.79 14.36 -7.70
C ILE A 120 11.30 13.67 -8.97
N LEU A 121 10.42 13.34 -9.91
CA LEU A 121 10.81 12.72 -11.17
C LEU A 121 11.94 13.49 -11.85
N LYS A 122 11.75 14.79 -12.04
CA LYS A 122 12.77 15.67 -12.69
C LYS A 122 14.10 15.69 -11.95
N SER A 123 14.09 15.69 -10.62
CA SER A 123 15.30 15.73 -9.81
C SER A 123 16.15 14.47 -9.92
N TYR A 124 15.55 13.33 -10.24
CA TYR A 124 16.23 12.05 -10.36
C TYR A 124 16.75 11.74 -11.78
N VAL A 125 16.23 12.38 -12.84
CA VAL A 125 16.72 12.19 -14.20
C VAL A 125 18.26 12.32 -14.27
N PRO A 126 18.88 13.44 -13.86
CA PRO A 126 20.32 13.61 -13.96
C PRO A 126 21.10 12.65 -13.04
N ARG A 127 20.48 12.16 -11.96
CA ARG A 127 21.12 11.16 -11.08
C ARG A 127 21.19 9.79 -11.75
N PHE A 128 20.10 9.37 -12.41
CA PHE A 128 20.05 8.13 -13.17
C PHE A 128 20.93 8.18 -14.42
N GLU A 129 21.01 9.30 -15.13
CA GLU A 129 21.85 9.47 -16.31
C GLU A 129 23.35 9.37 -16.01
N LYS A 130 23.76 9.60 -14.76
CA LYS A 130 25.14 9.36 -14.32
C LYS A 130 25.51 7.88 -14.22
N VAL A 131 24.52 6.99 -14.08
CA VAL A 131 24.72 5.57 -13.79
C VAL A 131 24.14 4.64 -14.85
N LEU A 132 23.30 5.16 -15.76
CA LEU A 132 22.65 4.40 -16.83
C LEU A 132 22.68 5.18 -18.15
N PRO A 133 22.72 4.48 -19.30
CA PRO A 133 22.45 5.10 -20.59
C PRO A 133 21.03 5.70 -20.65
N ALA A 134 20.86 6.83 -21.35
CA ALA A 134 19.59 7.55 -21.45
C ALA A 134 18.40 6.67 -21.88
N LYS A 135 18.62 5.68 -22.77
CA LYS A 135 17.60 4.72 -23.18
C LYS A 135 17.09 3.87 -22.01
N LYS A 136 17.97 3.46 -21.09
CA LYS A 136 17.59 2.70 -19.88
C LYS A 136 16.90 3.61 -18.87
N VAL A 137 17.30 4.87 -18.75
CA VAL A 137 16.60 5.87 -17.92
C VAL A 137 15.19 6.08 -18.45
N ALA A 138 15.00 6.32 -19.73
CA ALA A 138 13.68 6.45 -20.33
C ALA A 138 12.80 5.20 -20.08
N ARG A 139 13.39 4.00 -20.24
CA ARG A 139 12.70 2.73 -19.96
C ARG A 139 12.30 2.60 -18.48
N LEU A 140 13.16 3.01 -17.54
CA LEU A 140 12.84 3.07 -16.12
C LEU A 140 11.58 3.91 -15.87
N TYR A 141 11.54 5.13 -16.42
CA TYR A 141 10.39 6.02 -16.25
C TYR A 141 9.10 5.45 -16.89
N GLN A 142 9.23 4.72 -18.00
CA GLN A 142 8.07 4.01 -18.58
C GLN A 142 7.55 2.90 -17.68
N VAL A 143 8.43 2.11 -17.05
CA VAL A 143 8.05 1.05 -16.09
C VAL A 143 7.38 1.66 -14.86
N GLU A 144 8.01 2.68 -14.25
CA GLU A 144 7.45 3.40 -13.11
C GLU A 144 6.07 3.99 -13.42
N ASN A 145 5.90 4.58 -14.61
CA ASN A 145 4.62 5.13 -15.03
C ASN A 145 3.54 4.05 -15.20
N LYS A 146 3.89 2.87 -15.74
CA LYS A 146 2.94 1.75 -15.85
C LYS A 146 2.47 1.27 -14.47
N ILE A 147 3.40 1.12 -13.52
CA ILE A 147 3.08 0.72 -12.14
C ILE A 147 2.18 1.79 -11.50
N ARG A 148 2.53 3.06 -11.62
CA ARG A 148 1.74 4.18 -11.11
C ARG A 148 0.33 4.21 -11.71
N ALA A 149 0.20 3.97 -13.01
CA ALA A 149 -1.11 3.97 -13.68
C ALA A 149 -2.05 2.91 -13.12
N LEU A 150 -1.54 1.71 -12.80
CA LEU A 150 -2.32 0.65 -12.17
C LEU A 150 -2.76 1.06 -10.75
N VAL A 151 -1.86 1.60 -9.94
CA VAL A 151 -2.19 2.06 -8.59
C VAL A 151 -3.21 3.19 -8.63
N ASN A 152 -3.03 4.17 -9.50
CA ASN A 152 -3.97 5.30 -9.64
C ASN A 152 -5.35 4.84 -10.12
N TYR A 153 -5.41 3.86 -11.02
CA TYR A 153 -6.68 3.28 -11.45
C TYR A 153 -7.44 2.62 -10.29
N GLU A 154 -6.75 1.84 -9.47
CA GLU A 154 -7.38 1.20 -8.30
C GLU A 154 -7.84 2.22 -7.26
N LEU A 155 -7.06 3.26 -7.00
CA LEU A 155 -7.46 4.35 -6.11
C LEU A 155 -8.68 5.11 -6.66
N ALA A 156 -8.68 5.44 -7.95
CA ALA A 156 -9.78 6.17 -8.60
C ALA A 156 -11.11 5.39 -8.55
N ARG A 157 -11.06 4.06 -8.60
CA ARG A 157 -12.26 3.21 -8.47
C ARG A 157 -12.89 3.26 -7.07
N GLN A 158 -12.09 3.52 -6.04
CA GLN A 158 -12.51 3.47 -4.65
C GLN A 158 -12.91 4.85 -4.10
N ILE A 159 -12.40 5.92 -4.67
CA ILE A 159 -12.66 7.29 -4.21
C ILE A 159 -13.94 7.80 -4.89
N PRO A 160 -15.01 8.10 -4.13
CA PRO A 160 -16.24 8.64 -4.71
C PRO A 160 -16.06 10.09 -5.18
N LEU A 161 -16.93 10.52 -6.08
CA LEU A 161 -17.00 11.93 -6.47
C LEU A 161 -17.53 12.79 -5.32
N VAL A 162 -17.12 14.06 -5.29
CA VAL A 162 -17.70 15.06 -4.37
C VAL A 162 -19.20 15.16 -4.63
N LYS A 163 -19.99 15.23 -3.53
CA LYS A 163 -21.45 15.36 -3.60
C LYS A 163 -21.85 16.76 -4.05
#